data_27c4995eedf874ab5ce5434c95cbb5c8
#
_entry.id   27c4995eedf874ab5ce5434c95cbb5c8
#
_cell.length_a   1.000
_cell.length_b   1.000
_cell.length_c   1.000
_cell.angle_alpha   90.00
_cell.angle_beta   90.00
_cell.angle_gamma   90.00
#
_symmetry.space_group_name_H-M   'P 1'
#
loop_
_entity.id
_entity.type
_entity.pdbx_description
1 polymer ?
#
loop_
_entity_poly.entity_id
_entity_poly.type
_entity_poly.pdbx_seq_one_letter_code
_entity_poly.pdbx_strand_id
1 'polypeptide(L)'
;KLDAARGLNYVAARAADTSDNPRRLVSEAKKVATETAWEAINNAMQIMGGIGYTNIYPVEKYLRDCRLSMIWTGTNEIMNLLIQHEYYKELAAADGEVRDVELDAVGADEVEEKVYE
;
A
#
# COMPACT_ATOMS: atom_id res chain seq x y z
N LYS A 1 5.28 8.77 -5.33
CA LYS A 1 4.95 7.34 -5.12
C LYS A 1 6.13 6.55 -4.53
N LEU A 2 7.36 6.66 -5.07
CA LEU A 2 8.53 5.93 -4.56
C LEU A 2 8.82 6.23 -3.08
N ASP A 3 8.77 7.49 -2.68
CA ASP A 3 8.98 7.87 -1.28
C ASP A 3 7.82 7.42 -0.37
N ALA A 4 6.59 7.41 -0.86
CA ALA A 4 5.46 6.86 -0.13
C ALA A 4 5.60 5.34 0.08
N ALA A 5 5.99 4.59 -0.96
CA ALA A 5 6.26 3.16 -0.86
C ALA A 5 7.41 2.88 0.11
N ARG A 6 8.49 3.68 0.07
CA ARG A 6 9.60 3.58 1.01
C ARG A 6 9.16 3.81 2.44
N GLY A 7 8.39 4.87 2.68
CA GLY A 7 7.84 5.17 4.01
C GLY A 7 6.98 4.03 4.56
N LEU A 8 6.09 3.48 3.73
CA LEU A 8 5.26 2.34 4.12
C LEU A 8 6.09 1.09 4.44
N ASN A 9 7.18 0.83 3.69
CA ASN A 9 8.09 -0.28 4.01
C ASN A 9 8.76 -0.12 5.38
N TYR A 10 9.18 1.10 5.76
CA TYR A 10 9.72 1.33 7.10
C TYR A 10 8.66 1.14 8.20
N VAL A 11 7.43 1.59 7.96
CA VAL A 11 6.31 1.35 8.90
C VAL A 11 6.04 -0.13 9.06
N ALA A 12 5.98 -0.88 7.96
CA ALA A 12 5.76 -2.33 8.00
C ALA A 12 6.91 -3.09 8.67
N ALA A 13 8.16 -2.72 8.39
CA ALA A 13 9.33 -3.31 9.04
C ALA A 13 9.31 -3.08 10.55
N ARG A 14 9.02 -1.85 10.99
CA ARG A 14 8.87 -1.54 12.42
C ARG A 14 7.73 -2.33 13.05
N ALA A 15 6.59 -2.45 12.37
CA ALA A 15 5.47 -3.24 12.87
C ALA A 15 5.83 -4.73 12.99
N ALA A 16 6.64 -5.27 12.07
CA ALA A 16 7.12 -6.65 12.15
C ALA A 16 8.00 -6.91 13.38
N ASP A 17 8.73 -5.89 13.84
CA ASP A 17 9.59 -6.00 15.03
C ASP A 17 8.84 -5.76 16.35
N THR A 18 7.72 -5.01 16.34
CA THR A 18 7.11 -4.49 17.57
C THR A 18 5.64 -4.88 17.78
N SER A 19 4.97 -5.42 16.76
CA SER A 19 3.55 -5.77 16.81
C SER A 19 3.33 -7.28 16.82
N ASP A 20 2.37 -7.74 17.60
CA ASP A 20 1.94 -9.15 17.60
C ASP A 20 1.25 -9.56 16.29
N ASN A 21 0.68 -8.60 15.54
CA ASN A 21 0.03 -8.83 14.26
C ASN A 21 0.40 -7.78 13.19
N PRO A 22 1.60 -7.87 12.58
CA PRO A 22 2.03 -6.94 11.53
C PRO A 22 1.44 -7.25 10.16
N ARG A 23 0.63 -8.31 10.04
CA ARG A 23 0.27 -8.94 8.76
C ARG A 23 -0.39 -7.98 7.77
N ARG A 24 -1.27 -7.09 8.24
CA ARG A 24 -1.91 -6.08 7.40
C ARG A 24 -0.89 -5.14 6.78
N LEU A 25 -0.07 -4.49 7.61
CA LEU A 25 0.94 -3.52 7.15
C LEU A 25 1.98 -4.14 6.22
N VAL A 26 2.41 -5.38 6.49
CA VAL A 26 3.35 -6.11 5.63
C VAL A 26 2.71 -6.42 4.26
N SER A 27 1.43 -6.80 4.24
CA SER A 27 0.70 -7.05 2.99
C SER A 27 0.48 -5.76 2.18
N GLU A 28 0.16 -4.64 2.84
CA GLU A 28 0.06 -3.31 2.23
C GLU A 28 1.40 -2.88 1.63
N ALA A 29 2.49 -3.03 2.37
CA ALA A 29 3.83 -2.68 1.92
C ALA A 29 4.24 -3.50 0.69
N LYS A 30 4.03 -4.81 0.72
CA LYS A 30 4.31 -5.69 -0.44
C LYS A 30 3.55 -5.22 -1.67
N LYS A 31 2.24 -5.00 -1.54
CA LYS A 31 1.39 -4.57 -2.66
C LYS A 31 1.84 -3.22 -3.21
N VAL A 32 1.92 -2.20 -2.36
CA VAL A 32 2.26 -0.82 -2.79
C VAL A 32 3.67 -0.75 -3.38
N ALA A 33 4.65 -1.42 -2.78
CA ALA A 33 6.02 -1.41 -3.27
C ALA A 33 6.15 -2.05 -4.65
N THR A 34 5.52 -3.21 -4.87
CA THR A 34 5.62 -3.94 -6.14
C THR A 34 4.87 -3.23 -7.27
N GLU A 35 3.69 -2.66 -7.02
CA GLU A 35 2.94 -1.87 -8.00
C GLU A 35 3.67 -0.57 -8.37
N THR A 36 4.24 0.11 -7.37
CA THR A 36 5.03 1.33 -7.59
C THR A 36 6.31 1.03 -8.39
N ALA A 37 6.99 -0.07 -8.09
CA ALA A 37 8.18 -0.49 -8.83
C ALA A 37 7.84 -0.84 -10.28
N TRP A 38 6.74 -1.57 -10.50
CA TRP A 38 6.25 -1.89 -11.84
C TRP A 38 5.99 -0.62 -12.66
N GLU A 39 5.25 0.34 -12.11
CA GLU A 39 4.96 1.61 -12.78
C GLU A 39 6.24 2.38 -13.12
N ALA A 40 7.18 2.46 -12.18
CA ALA A 40 8.44 3.17 -12.39
C ALA A 40 9.29 2.54 -13.50
N ILE A 41 9.43 1.21 -13.50
CA ILE A 41 10.24 0.48 -14.50
C ILE A 41 9.56 0.54 -15.87
N ASN A 42 8.25 0.37 -15.94
CA ASN A 42 7.49 0.48 -17.18
C ASN A 42 7.64 1.88 -17.80
N ASN A 43 7.55 2.93 -17.00
CA ASN A 43 7.74 4.30 -17.45
C ASN A 43 9.19 4.55 -17.88
N ALA A 44 10.17 4.00 -17.19
CA ALA A 44 11.58 4.10 -17.58
C ALA A 44 11.81 3.46 -18.96
N MET A 45 11.25 2.26 -19.20
CA MET A 45 11.32 1.61 -20.51
C MET A 45 10.67 2.47 -21.61
N GLN A 46 9.52 3.08 -21.33
CA GLN A 46 8.82 3.94 -22.26
C GLN A 46 9.66 5.19 -22.62
N ILE A 47 10.30 5.81 -21.62
CA ILE A 47 11.19 6.98 -21.83
C ILE A 47 12.39 6.61 -22.67
N MET A 48 12.98 5.42 -22.47
CA MET A 48 14.11 4.94 -23.24
C MET A 48 13.73 4.58 -24.69
N GLY A 49 12.46 4.37 -24.97
CA GLY A 49 11.99 3.99 -26.30
C GLY A 49 12.50 2.61 -26.76
N GLY A 50 12.73 2.44 -28.06
CA GLY A 50 13.10 1.14 -28.64
C GLY A 50 14.34 0.50 -28.02
N ILE A 51 15.33 1.29 -27.61
CA ILE A 51 16.55 0.76 -26.99
C ILE A 51 16.27 0.17 -25.60
N GLY A 52 15.28 0.69 -24.87
CA GLY A 52 14.85 0.15 -23.58
C GLY A 52 14.18 -1.23 -23.68
N TYR A 53 13.66 -1.57 -24.85
CA TYR A 53 13.06 -2.89 -25.11
C TYR A 53 14.08 -3.96 -25.49
N THR A 54 15.31 -3.55 -25.81
CA THR A 54 16.42 -4.44 -26.15
C THR A 54 17.19 -4.86 -24.91
N ASN A 55 18.05 -5.88 -25.03
CA ASN A 55 18.95 -6.33 -23.97
C ASN A 55 20.23 -5.49 -23.80
N ILE A 56 20.36 -4.36 -24.50
CA ILE A 56 21.50 -3.43 -24.39
C ILE A 56 21.52 -2.82 -22.97
N TYR A 57 20.36 -2.50 -22.44
CA TYR A 57 20.20 -1.98 -21.07
C TYR A 57 19.37 -2.94 -20.22
N PRO A 58 19.61 -3.00 -18.90
CA PRO A 58 18.97 -4.01 -18.04
C PRO A 58 17.49 -3.71 -17.75
N VAL A 59 16.92 -2.63 -18.25
CA VAL A 59 15.52 -2.24 -17.94
C VAL A 59 14.50 -3.29 -18.38
N GLU A 60 14.74 -3.98 -19.49
CA GLU A 60 13.88 -5.07 -19.98
C GLU A 60 13.87 -6.25 -18.98
N LYS A 61 15.04 -6.56 -18.40
CA LYS A 61 15.17 -7.58 -17.36
C LYS A 61 14.44 -7.15 -16.08
N TYR A 62 14.61 -5.90 -15.66
CA TYR A 62 13.93 -5.38 -14.48
C TYR A 62 12.41 -5.41 -14.62
N LEU A 63 11.88 -5.19 -15.82
CA LEU A 63 10.44 -5.29 -16.07
C LEU A 63 9.93 -6.71 -15.80
N ARG A 64 10.63 -7.72 -16.32
CA ARG A 64 10.29 -9.13 -16.10
C ARG A 64 10.42 -9.53 -14.63
N ASP A 65 11.52 -9.17 -13.99
CA ASP A 65 11.78 -9.48 -12.58
C ASP A 65 10.73 -8.81 -11.66
N CYS A 66 10.42 -7.54 -11.93
CA CYS A 66 9.42 -6.80 -11.17
C CYS A 66 8.01 -7.41 -11.34
N ARG A 67 7.68 -7.89 -12.55
CA ARG A 67 6.39 -8.57 -12.77
C ARG A 67 6.22 -9.77 -11.86
N LEU A 68 7.28 -10.56 -11.69
CA LEU A 68 7.28 -11.71 -10.79
C LEU A 68 6.99 -11.30 -9.34
N SER A 69 7.50 -10.16 -8.89
CA SER A 69 7.28 -9.67 -7.52
C SER A 69 5.81 -9.42 -7.17
N MET A 70 4.97 -9.15 -8.16
CA MET A 70 3.51 -8.99 -7.99
C MET A 70 2.77 -10.34 -7.93
N ILE A 71 3.40 -11.42 -8.34
CA ILE A 71 2.79 -12.75 -8.51
C ILE A 71 3.16 -13.70 -7.37
N TRP A 72 4.43 -13.77 -7.01
CA TRP A 72 4.95 -14.75 -6.05
C TRP A 72 4.61 -14.40 -4.60
N THR A 73 4.78 -15.37 -3.70
CA THR A 73 4.52 -15.24 -2.24
C THR A 73 3.11 -14.71 -1.89
N GLY A 74 2.16 -15.02 -2.74
CA GLY A 74 0.82 -14.44 -2.76
C GLY A 74 0.74 -13.27 -3.72
N THR A 75 -0.18 -13.38 -4.69
CA THR A 75 -0.39 -12.29 -5.68
C THR A 75 -0.88 -11.02 -4.99
N ASN A 76 -0.80 -9.87 -5.67
CA ASN A 76 -1.31 -8.63 -5.12
C ASN A 76 -2.82 -8.67 -4.87
N GLU A 77 -3.57 -9.50 -5.60
CA GLU A 77 -4.99 -9.76 -5.35
C GLU A 77 -5.19 -10.53 -4.03
N ILE A 78 -4.34 -11.51 -3.75
CA ILE A 78 -4.34 -12.20 -2.44
C ILE A 78 -3.96 -11.23 -1.32
N MET A 79 -3.02 -10.31 -1.55
CA MET A 79 -2.71 -9.26 -0.56
C MET A 79 -3.94 -8.40 -0.26
N ASN A 80 -4.79 -8.05 -1.23
CA ASN A 80 -6.04 -7.33 -0.98
C ASN A 80 -6.97 -8.10 -0.03
N LEU A 81 -7.12 -9.41 -0.22
CA LEU A 81 -7.94 -10.24 0.65
C LEU A 81 -7.38 -10.31 2.08
N LEU A 82 -6.05 -10.41 2.21
CA LEU A 82 -5.38 -10.40 3.51
C LEU A 82 -5.53 -9.06 4.23
N ILE A 83 -5.34 -7.95 3.51
CA ILE A 83 -5.51 -6.59 4.05
C ILE A 83 -6.94 -6.42 4.57
N GLN A 84 -7.94 -6.75 3.76
CA GLN A 84 -9.34 -6.67 4.15
C GLN A 84 -9.63 -7.51 5.40
N HIS A 85 -9.20 -8.77 5.41
CA HIS A 85 -9.44 -9.70 6.52
C HIS A 85 -8.83 -9.19 7.83
N GLU A 86 -7.57 -8.76 7.81
CA GLU A 86 -6.89 -8.26 9.00
C GLU A 86 -7.48 -6.91 9.46
N TYR A 87 -7.88 -6.04 8.52
CA TYR A 87 -8.53 -4.78 8.84
C TYR A 87 -9.87 -4.99 9.56
N TYR A 88 -10.71 -5.91 9.09
CA TYR A 88 -11.96 -6.23 9.78
C TYR A 88 -11.74 -6.84 11.17
N LYS A 89 -10.67 -7.62 11.36
CA LYS A 89 -10.30 -8.09 12.71
C LYS A 89 -9.91 -6.94 13.64
N GLU A 90 -9.13 -5.98 13.14
CA GLU A 90 -8.76 -4.79 13.90
C GLU A 90 -10.00 -3.98 14.29
N LEU A 91 -10.94 -3.76 13.36
CA LEU A 91 -12.20 -3.09 13.63
C LEU A 91 -13.04 -3.82 14.67
N ALA A 92 -13.17 -5.14 14.54
CA ALA A 92 -13.94 -5.96 15.49
C ALA A 92 -13.30 -5.98 16.90
N ALA A 93 -11.98 -5.94 16.99
CA ALA A 93 -11.25 -5.89 18.26
C ALA A 93 -11.34 -4.53 18.95
N ALA A 94 -11.52 -3.45 18.18
CA ALA A 94 -11.68 -2.09 18.70
C ALA A 94 -13.03 -1.84 19.39
N ASP A 95 -13.99 -2.80 19.30
CA ASP A 95 -15.27 -2.88 20.06
C ASP A 95 -16.02 -1.55 20.17
N GLY A 96 -16.20 -0.85 19.05
CA GLY A 96 -16.95 0.40 18.99
C GLY A 96 -16.15 1.68 19.28
N GLU A 97 -14.85 1.57 19.57
CA GLU A 97 -13.94 2.75 19.66
C GLU A 97 -13.57 3.33 18.29
N VAL A 98 -13.99 2.68 17.22
CA VAL A 98 -13.77 3.21 15.87
C VAL A 98 -14.75 4.35 15.64
N ARG A 99 -14.21 5.54 15.42
CA ARG A 99 -14.97 6.73 15.06
C ARG A 99 -15.84 6.44 13.83
N ASP A 100 -17.13 6.47 14.01
CA ASP A 100 -18.10 6.40 12.92
C ASP A 100 -18.32 7.80 12.34
N VAL A 101 -17.71 8.07 11.20
CA VAL A 101 -17.78 9.38 10.55
C VAL A 101 -19.20 9.74 10.11
N GLU A 102 -20.04 8.73 9.81
CA GLU A 102 -21.44 8.96 9.42
C GLU A 102 -22.27 9.35 10.64
N LEU A 103 -22.05 8.73 11.80
CA LEU A 103 -22.70 9.12 13.06
C LEU A 103 -22.22 10.49 13.53
N ASP A 104 -20.93 10.82 13.37
CA ASP A 104 -20.39 12.14 13.68
C ASP A 104 -21.00 13.22 12.78
N ALA A 105 -21.32 12.91 11.52
CA ALA A 105 -21.93 13.85 10.58
C ALA A 105 -23.38 14.21 10.95
N VAL A 106 -24.14 13.29 11.54
CA VAL A 106 -25.52 13.53 11.98
C VAL A 106 -25.59 14.58 13.10
N GLY A 107 -24.57 14.69 13.95
CA GLY A 107 -24.46 15.71 15.00
C GLY A 107 -23.75 16.99 14.60
N ALA A 108 -23.21 17.06 13.38
CA ALA A 108 -22.40 18.21 12.94
C ALA A 108 -23.20 19.53 12.85
N ASP A 109 -24.50 19.44 12.54
CA ASP A 109 -25.41 20.59 12.45
C ASP A 109 -25.82 21.13 13.83
N GLU A 110 -25.58 20.38 14.90
CA GLU A 110 -25.89 20.77 16.28
C GLU A 110 -24.71 21.45 17.00
N VAL A 111 -23.53 21.43 16.39
CA VAL A 111 -22.32 22.03 16.96
C VAL A 111 -22.33 23.53 16.60
N GLU A 112 -22.46 24.43 17.60
CA GLU A 112 -22.26 25.88 17.41
C GLU A 112 -20.96 26.14 16.66
N GLU A 113 -21.02 27.02 15.62
CA GLU A 113 -19.87 27.42 14.82
C GLU A 113 -18.68 27.77 15.73
N LYS A 114 -17.64 26.94 15.70
CA LYS A 114 -16.36 27.31 16.30
C LYS A 114 -15.76 28.42 15.46
N VAL A 115 -15.80 29.62 15.96
CA VAL A 115 -15.03 30.76 15.42
C VAL A 115 -13.56 30.43 15.66
N TYR A 116 -12.82 30.15 14.59
CA TYR A 116 -11.37 30.04 14.66
C TYR A 116 -10.81 31.47 14.76
N GLU A 117 -10.34 31.88 15.95
CA GLU A 117 -9.49 33.04 16.14
C GLU A 117 -8.05 32.73 15.68
#